data_b295b3d9bc42216bd2f7464ca1ed2ec7
#
_entry.id   b295b3d9bc42216bd2f7464ca1ed2ec7
#
_cell.length_a   1.000
_cell.length_b   1.000
_cell.length_c   1.000
_cell.angle_alpha   90.00
_cell.angle_beta   90.00
_cell.angle_gamma   90.00
#
_symmetry.space_group_name_H-M   'P 1'
#
loop_
_entity.id
_entity.type
_entity.pdbx_description
1 polymer ?
#
loop_
_entity_poly.entity_id
_entity_poly.type
_entity_poly.pdbx_seq_one_letter_code
_entity_poly.pdbx_strand_id
1 'polypeptide(L)'
;MNVLIFEWKNFGIEDICDAFKDMAIKYKCISTELMRERKNEEFDNIFENEMSIKYDCVFTFNYSPVISNCCRRFNIPYIAFIYDSPLVSLYSYTVINPCNYIFIFDKTLYLELKNAGINTVYYAPLAVNTDRITRQLNEADTNPAISNLCNKYKCDVAFVGSMYNEKHNLFDRLKNLPPYVSGYLDGIIQAQLKVYGYYFIEELIKPDIIDA
;
A
#
# COMPACT_ATOMS: atom_id res chain seq x y z
N MET A 1 -13.74 -3.21 -21.38
CA MET A 1 -12.46 -3.30 -20.66
C MET A 1 -12.52 -4.51 -19.75
N ASN A 2 -11.43 -5.26 -19.65
CA ASN A 2 -11.27 -6.45 -18.82
C ASN A 2 -10.03 -6.28 -17.93
N VAL A 3 -10.18 -6.30 -16.61
CA VAL A 3 -9.12 -5.98 -15.65
C VAL A 3 -8.77 -7.23 -14.83
N LEU A 4 -7.47 -7.52 -14.72
CA LEU A 4 -6.98 -8.52 -13.78
C LEU A 4 -6.58 -7.81 -12.48
N ILE A 5 -7.19 -8.20 -11.36
CA ILE A 5 -6.91 -7.64 -10.05
C ILE A 5 -6.13 -8.67 -9.24
N PHE A 6 -4.93 -8.31 -8.78
CA PHE A 6 -4.26 -9.06 -7.73
C PHE A 6 -4.47 -8.35 -6.40
N GLU A 7 -4.87 -9.10 -5.39
CA GLU A 7 -5.14 -8.55 -4.08
C GLU A 7 -4.62 -9.47 -2.97
N TRP A 8 -4.33 -8.87 -1.81
CA TRP A 8 -4.05 -9.60 -0.59
C TRP A 8 -4.42 -8.73 0.62
N LYS A 9 -5.55 -9.10 1.27
CA LYS A 9 -6.06 -8.43 2.49
C LYS A 9 -6.19 -6.89 2.38
N ASN A 10 -6.63 -6.41 1.22
CA ASN A 10 -6.78 -4.97 0.98
C ASN A 10 -8.18 -4.48 1.36
N PHE A 11 -8.27 -3.34 2.04
CA PHE A 11 -9.54 -2.75 2.48
C PHE A 11 -10.39 -2.16 1.34
N GLY A 12 -9.78 -1.71 0.26
CA GLY A 12 -10.46 -1.03 -0.85
C GLY A 12 -10.99 -1.95 -1.95
N ILE A 13 -10.83 -3.28 -1.83
CA ILE A 13 -11.15 -4.19 -2.93
C ILE A 13 -12.64 -4.21 -3.26
N GLU A 14 -13.51 -4.15 -2.25
CA GLU A 14 -14.96 -4.11 -2.45
C GLU A 14 -15.38 -2.82 -3.17
N ASP A 15 -14.78 -1.68 -2.77
CA ASP A 15 -15.10 -0.38 -3.35
C ASP A 15 -14.71 -0.29 -4.83
N ILE A 16 -13.54 -0.82 -5.20
CA ILE A 16 -13.13 -0.83 -6.61
C ILE A 16 -13.95 -1.81 -7.44
N CYS A 17 -14.34 -2.95 -6.86
CA CYS A 17 -15.21 -3.91 -7.53
C CYS A 17 -16.61 -3.34 -7.76
N ASP A 18 -17.16 -2.58 -6.81
CA ASP A 18 -18.44 -1.90 -6.97
C ASP A 18 -18.34 -0.85 -8.08
N ALA A 19 -17.30 -0.01 -8.06
CA ALA A 19 -17.06 0.97 -9.12
C ALA A 19 -16.92 0.31 -10.51
N PHE A 20 -16.24 -0.83 -10.61
CA PHE A 20 -16.11 -1.55 -11.88
C PHE A 20 -17.46 -2.12 -12.37
N LYS A 21 -18.31 -2.59 -11.46
CA LYS A 21 -19.68 -3.02 -11.81
C LYS A 21 -20.51 -1.86 -12.36
N ASP A 22 -20.48 -0.70 -11.68
CA ASP A 22 -21.22 0.49 -12.08
C ASP A 22 -20.75 1.01 -13.44
N MET A 23 -19.47 0.89 -13.74
CA MET A 23 -18.86 1.25 -15.03
C MET A 23 -18.97 0.17 -16.11
N ALA A 24 -19.61 -0.98 -15.83
CA ALA A 24 -19.68 -2.15 -16.72
C ALA A 24 -18.28 -2.67 -17.16
N ILE A 25 -17.28 -2.56 -16.28
CA ILE A 25 -15.93 -3.07 -16.48
C ILE A 25 -15.89 -4.53 -15.98
N LYS A 26 -15.45 -5.43 -16.85
CA LYS A 26 -15.21 -6.83 -16.47
C LYS A 26 -13.92 -6.94 -15.69
N TYR A 27 -13.92 -7.76 -14.64
CA TYR A 27 -12.71 -8.00 -13.85
C TYR A 27 -12.65 -9.43 -13.32
N LYS A 28 -11.44 -9.87 -13.01
CA LYS A 28 -11.15 -11.10 -12.27
C LYS A 28 -10.24 -10.74 -11.10
N CYS A 29 -10.58 -11.20 -9.89
CA CYS A 29 -9.75 -11.04 -8.69
C CYS A 29 -8.99 -12.33 -8.40
N ILE A 30 -7.69 -12.20 -8.09
CA ILE A 30 -6.85 -13.28 -7.60
C ILE A 30 -6.25 -12.83 -6.28
N SER A 31 -6.55 -13.58 -5.21
CA SER A 31 -5.98 -13.34 -3.89
C SER A 31 -4.71 -14.17 -3.72
N THR A 32 -3.58 -13.50 -3.47
CA THR A 32 -2.31 -14.16 -3.22
C THR A 32 -1.34 -13.27 -2.44
N GLU A 33 -0.66 -13.83 -1.44
CA GLU A 33 0.38 -13.11 -0.69
C GLU A 33 1.72 -13.04 -1.44
N LEU A 34 1.93 -13.88 -2.46
CA LEU A 34 3.17 -13.94 -3.25
C LEU A 34 3.48 -12.62 -3.96
N MET A 35 2.47 -11.78 -4.20
CA MET A 35 2.64 -10.44 -4.76
C MET A 35 3.46 -9.48 -3.87
N ARG A 36 3.68 -9.83 -2.59
CA ARG A 36 4.48 -9.03 -1.65
C ARG A 36 5.99 -9.24 -1.81
N GLU A 37 6.38 -10.28 -2.50
CA GLU A 37 7.78 -10.59 -2.73
C GLU A 37 8.37 -9.73 -3.86
N ARG A 38 9.68 -9.63 -3.90
CA ARG A 38 10.38 -8.90 -4.98
C ARG A 38 10.56 -9.75 -6.22
N LYS A 39 10.66 -11.07 -6.05
CA LYS A 39 10.80 -12.07 -7.10
C LYS A 39 10.24 -13.39 -6.58
N ASN A 40 9.37 -14.03 -7.35
CA ASN A 40 8.76 -15.31 -6.97
C ASN A 40 8.38 -16.10 -8.24
N GLU A 41 8.96 -17.30 -8.41
CA GLU A 41 8.72 -18.15 -9.59
C GLU A 41 7.30 -18.75 -9.60
N GLU A 42 6.73 -19.03 -8.43
CA GLU A 42 5.36 -19.51 -8.33
C GLU A 42 4.37 -18.42 -8.76
N PHE A 43 4.62 -17.18 -8.38
CA PHE A 43 3.83 -16.04 -8.85
C PHE A 43 3.95 -15.86 -10.37
N ASP A 44 5.16 -16.01 -10.93
CA ASP A 44 5.39 -15.94 -12.36
C ASP A 44 4.52 -16.96 -13.11
N ASN A 45 4.43 -18.20 -12.63
CA ASN A 45 3.60 -19.25 -13.20
C ASN A 45 2.09 -18.92 -13.12
N ILE A 46 1.63 -18.39 -11.98
CA ILE A 46 0.24 -17.93 -11.82
C ILE A 46 -0.07 -16.84 -12.85
N PHE A 47 0.82 -15.86 -12.99
CA PHE A 47 0.64 -14.75 -13.91
C PHE A 47 0.62 -15.22 -15.38
N GLU A 48 1.54 -16.10 -15.77
CA GLU A 48 1.61 -16.67 -17.13
C GLU A 48 0.34 -17.43 -17.49
N ASN A 49 -0.16 -18.25 -16.58
CA ASN A 49 -1.42 -18.99 -16.79
C ASN A 49 -2.60 -18.04 -17.04
N GLU A 50 -2.67 -16.94 -16.28
CA GLU A 50 -3.71 -15.93 -16.46
C GLU A 50 -3.62 -15.19 -17.78
N MET A 51 -2.42 -14.99 -18.33
CA MET A 51 -2.22 -14.32 -19.62
C MET A 51 -2.73 -15.10 -20.84
N SER A 52 -3.22 -16.35 -20.65
CA SER A 52 -4.03 -17.05 -21.65
C SER A 52 -5.37 -16.32 -21.93
N ILE A 53 -5.84 -15.52 -20.98
CA ILE A 53 -6.99 -14.64 -21.11
C ILE A 53 -6.50 -13.23 -21.46
N LYS A 54 -7.19 -12.56 -22.36
CA LYS A 54 -6.85 -11.18 -22.72
C LYS A 54 -7.39 -10.20 -21.67
N TYR A 55 -6.49 -9.54 -20.98
CA TYR A 55 -6.78 -8.39 -20.12
C TYR A 55 -6.28 -7.10 -20.74
N ASP A 56 -6.94 -5.98 -20.43
CA ASP A 56 -6.55 -4.64 -20.89
C ASP A 56 -5.54 -4.01 -19.92
N CYS A 57 -5.60 -4.36 -18.65
CA CYS A 57 -4.63 -3.95 -17.64
C CYS A 57 -4.66 -4.88 -16.41
N VAL A 58 -3.61 -4.75 -15.59
CA VAL A 58 -3.53 -5.33 -14.25
C VAL A 58 -3.70 -4.22 -13.22
N PHE A 59 -4.44 -4.49 -12.15
CA PHE A 59 -4.67 -3.54 -11.06
C PHE A 59 -4.28 -4.12 -9.71
N THR A 60 -3.67 -3.28 -8.85
CA THR A 60 -3.47 -3.58 -7.43
C THR A 60 -3.69 -2.36 -6.55
N PHE A 61 -4.12 -2.59 -5.30
CA PHE A 61 -3.80 -1.67 -4.23
C PHE A 61 -2.37 -1.89 -3.77
N ASN A 62 -1.67 -0.79 -3.54
CA ASN A 62 -0.23 -0.74 -3.32
C ASN A 62 0.60 -1.30 -4.50
N TYR A 63 1.85 -0.89 -4.55
CA TYR A 63 2.76 -1.26 -5.62
C TYR A 63 3.45 -2.59 -5.34
N SER A 64 3.50 -3.46 -6.33
CA SER A 64 4.19 -4.75 -6.27
C SER A 64 5.27 -4.84 -7.36
N PRO A 65 6.56 -4.97 -6.97
CA PRO A 65 7.66 -5.13 -7.92
C PRO A 65 7.55 -6.39 -8.78
N VAL A 66 7.07 -7.51 -8.24
CA VAL A 66 6.92 -8.75 -9.00
C VAL A 66 5.85 -8.60 -10.08
N ILE A 67 4.72 -7.97 -9.77
CA ILE A 67 3.67 -7.69 -10.75
C ILE A 67 4.17 -6.75 -11.84
N SER A 68 4.89 -5.69 -11.47
CA SER A 68 5.48 -4.77 -12.44
C SER A 68 6.41 -5.47 -13.43
N ASN A 69 7.24 -6.40 -12.97
CA ASN A 69 8.11 -7.20 -13.83
C ASN A 69 7.32 -8.12 -14.75
N CYS A 70 6.29 -8.79 -14.25
CA CYS A 70 5.39 -9.61 -15.08
C CYS A 70 4.69 -8.75 -16.14
N CYS A 71 4.10 -7.64 -15.75
CA CYS A 71 3.41 -6.73 -16.66
C CYS A 71 4.34 -6.19 -17.77
N ARG A 72 5.59 -5.84 -17.40
CA ARG A 72 6.61 -5.45 -18.39
C ARG A 72 6.91 -6.58 -19.38
N ARG A 73 7.05 -7.83 -18.90
CA ARG A 73 7.35 -9.01 -19.74
C ARG A 73 6.22 -9.29 -20.73
N PHE A 74 4.98 -9.15 -20.30
CA PHE A 74 3.79 -9.38 -21.14
C PHE A 74 3.29 -8.12 -21.87
N ASN A 75 3.98 -6.98 -21.71
CA ASN A 75 3.61 -5.70 -22.31
C ASN A 75 2.15 -5.29 -22.02
N ILE A 76 1.71 -5.47 -20.78
CA ILE A 76 0.38 -5.11 -20.31
C ILE A 76 0.47 -3.93 -19.32
N PRO A 77 -0.40 -2.92 -19.39
CA PRO A 77 -0.45 -1.83 -18.43
C PRO A 77 -0.67 -2.32 -16.99
N TYR A 78 0.09 -1.75 -16.06
CA TYR A 78 -0.03 -2.02 -14.63
C TYR A 78 -0.44 -0.76 -13.87
N ILE A 79 -1.61 -0.79 -13.27
CA ILE A 79 -2.18 0.28 -12.46
C ILE A 79 -2.03 -0.09 -10.98
N ALA A 80 -1.26 0.70 -10.24
CA ALA A 80 -1.13 0.56 -8.79
C ALA A 80 -1.70 1.80 -8.10
N PHE A 81 -2.67 1.61 -7.22
CA PHE A 81 -3.24 2.68 -6.41
C PHE A 81 -2.73 2.56 -4.97
N ILE A 82 -1.94 3.55 -4.55
CA ILE A 82 -1.20 3.50 -3.29
C ILE A 82 -2.09 3.94 -2.14
N TYR A 83 -2.19 3.10 -1.11
CA TYR A 83 -2.92 3.35 0.13
C TYR A 83 -1.99 3.56 1.34
N ASP A 84 -0.77 3.01 1.27
CA ASP A 84 0.20 3.11 2.36
C ASP A 84 1.23 4.20 2.06
N SER A 85 1.57 5.01 3.05
CA SER A 85 2.63 6.01 2.96
C SER A 85 3.37 6.09 4.30
N PRO A 86 4.71 5.93 4.29
CA PRO A 86 5.56 5.54 3.15
C PRO A 86 5.40 4.07 2.74
N LEU A 87 5.60 3.78 1.46
CA LEU A 87 5.56 2.42 0.91
C LEU A 87 6.94 2.00 0.36
N VAL A 88 7.61 1.10 1.07
CA VAL A 88 9.00 0.68 0.75
C VAL A 88 9.14 0.09 -0.66
N SER A 89 8.12 -0.57 -1.19
CA SER A 89 8.18 -1.16 -2.54
C SER A 89 8.32 -0.12 -3.65
N LEU A 90 7.97 1.16 -3.41
CA LEU A 90 8.15 2.25 -4.38
C LEU A 90 9.62 2.63 -4.60
N TYR A 91 10.53 2.25 -3.70
CA TYR A 91 11.97 2.44 -3.86
C TYR A 91 12.63 1.28 -4.62
N SER A 92 11.85 0.39 -5.23
CA SER A 92 12.35 -0.65 -6.12
C SER A 92 12.73 -0.08 -7.49
N TYR A 93 13.81 -0.60 -8.09
CA TYR A 93 14.21 -0.23 -9.46
C TYR A 93 13.11 -0.49 -10.50
N THR A 94 12.14 -1.35 -10.21
CA THR A 94 11.02 -1.66 -11.11
C THR A 94 10.02 -0.52 -11.26
N VAL A 95 10.06 0.48 -10.38
CA VAL A 95 9.15 1.63 -10.41
C VAL A 95 9.20 2.38 -11.75
N ILE A 96 10.37 2.37 -12.44
CA ILE A 96 10.56 3.01 -13.73
C ILE A 96 10.09 2.17 -14.93
N ASN A 97 9.55 0.96 -14.72
CA ASN A 97 9.06 0.15 -15.83
C ASN A 97 7.96 0.90 -16.60
N PRO A 98 8.04 0.99 -17.94
CA PRO A 98 7.15 1.85 -18.73
C PRO A 98 5.69 1.37 -18.74
N CYS A 99 5.41 0.15 -18.30
CA CYS A 99 4.05 -0.36 -18.14
C CYS A 99 3.33 0.18 -16.89
N ASN A 100 4.05 0.84 -15.97
CA ASN A 100 3.49 1.28 -14.68
C ASN A 100 2.70 2.59 -14.81
N TYR A 101 1.56 2.61 -14.11
CA TYR A 101 0.75 3.79 -13.81
C TYR A 101 0.47 3.78 -12.31
N ILE A 102 1.32 4.49 -11.53
CA ILE A 102 1.33 4.44 -10.08
C ILE A 102 0.68 5.70 -9.52
N PHE A 103 -0.51 5.55 -8.94
CA PHE A 103 -1.27 6.67 -8.36
C PHE A 103 -0.97 6.77 -6.87
N ILE A 104 -0.47 7.93 -6.45
CA ILE A 104 0.00 8.20 -5.08
C ILE A 104 -0.85 9.31 -4.47
N PHE A 105 -1.45 9.04 -3.30
CA PHE A 105 -2.27 10.04 -2.59
C PHE A 105 -1.45 11.01 -1.76
N ASP A 106 -0.31 10.56 -1.23
CA ASP A 106 0.61 11.40 -0.47
C ASP A 106 1.35 12.33 -1.43
N LYS A 107 1.03 13.61 -1.34
CA LYS A 107 1.61 14.64 -2.21
C LYS A 107 3.12 14.79 -2.00
N THR A 108 3.62 14.59 -0.78
CA THR A 108 5.05 14.70 -0.47
C THR A 108 5.82 13.57 -1.15
N LEU A 109 5.38 12.32 -0.96
CA LEU A 109 5.96 11.16 -1.60
C LEU A 109 5.88 11.23 -3.13
N TYR A 110 4.74 11.69 -3.68
CA TYR A 110 4.61 11.91 -5.12
C TYR A 110 5.65 12.90 -5.64
N LEU A 111 5.82 14.06 -4.97
CA LEU A 111 6.79 15.08 -5.38
C LEU A 111 8.22 14.59 -5.25
N GLU A 112 8.56 13.86 -4.20
CA GLU A 112 9.86 13.23 -4.01
C GLU A 112 10.22 12.34 -5.21
N LEU A 113 9.37 11.37 -5.53
CA LEU A 113 9.59 10.46 -6.65
C LEU A 113 9.60 11.18 -8.01
N LYS A 114 8.72 12.16 -8.19
CA LYS A 114 8.65 12.94 -9.43
C LYS A 114 9.90 13.78 -9.65
N ASN A 115 10.42 14.42 -8.61
CA ASN A 115 11.64 15.20 -8.64
C ASN A 115 12.90 14.32 -8.84
N ALA A 116 12.85 13.06 -8.38
CA ALA A 116 13.86 12.04 -8.68
C ALA A 116 13.81 11.54 -10.14
N GLY A 117 12.92 12.08 -10.98
CA GLY A 117 12.83 11.75 -12.40
C GLY A 117 11.94 10.53 -12.71
N ILE A 118 11.16 10.03 -11.76
CA ILE A 118 10.27 8.88 -11.98
C ILE A 118 8.99 9.35 -12.66
N ASN A 119 8.83 9.00 -13.94
CA ASN A 119 7.73 9.47 -14.78
C ASN A 119 6.47 8.62 -14.70
N THR A 120 6.54 7.44 -14.09
CA THR A 120 5.45 6.47 -13.95
C THR A 120 4.51 6.76 -12.77
N VAL A 121 4.79 7.82 -11.99
CA VAL A 121 4.00 8.24 -10.84
C VAL A 121 3.06 9.38 -11.17
N TYR A 122 1.85 9.33 -10.60
CA TYR A 122 0.76 10.30 -10.78
C TYR A 122 0.17 10.62 -9.42
N TYR A 123 -0.20 11.89 -9.21
CA TYR A 123 -0.91 12.29 -7.99
C TYR A 123 -2.40 11.99 -8.11
N ALA A 124 -2.95 11.25 -7.16
CA ALA A 124 -4.40 11.05 -7.04
C ALA A 124 -4.78 10.90 -5.56
N PRO A 125 -5.65 11.79 -5.04
CA PRO A 125 -6.11 11.69 -3.65
C PRO A 125 -6.91 10.40 -3.43
N LEU A 126 -6.96 9.94 -2.19
CA LEU A 126 -7.85 8.85 -1.79
C LEU A 126 -9.31 9.27 -2.00
N ALA A 127 -10.12 8.31 -2.40
CA ALA A 127 -11.55 8.47 -2.58
C ALA A 127 -12.33 7.64 -1.56
N VAL A 128 -13.59 7.96 -1.37
CA VAL A 128 -14.51 7.24 -0.49
C VAL A 128 -15.73 6.77 -1.28
N ASN A 129 -16.16 5.53 -1.02
CA ASN A 129 -17.41 5.02 -1.56
C ASN A 129 -18.59 5.55 -0.72
N THR A 130 -19.15 6.67 -1.14
CA THR A 130 -20.26 7.36 -0.45
C THR A 130 -21.52 6.49 -0.39
N ASP A 131 -21.77 5.69 -1.42
CA ASP A 131 -22.97 4.84 -1.49
C ASP A 131 -22.87 3.68 -0.49
N ARG A 132 -21.69 3.08 -0.36
CA ARG A 132 -21.45 2.05 0.68
C ARG A 132 -21.64 2.62 2.07
N ILE A 133 -21.09 3.80 2.36
CA ILE A 133 -21.24 4.45 3.67
C ILE A 133 -22.71 4.78 3.94
N THR A 134 -23.43 5.31 2.95
CA THR A 134 -24.86 5.62 3.10
C THR A 134 -25.67 4.37 3.38
N ARG A 135 -25.40 3.25 2.69
CA ARG A 135 -26.05 1.97 2.98
C ARG A 135 -25.80 1.51 4.40
N GLN A 136 -24.54 1.57 4.87
CA GLN A 136 -24.15 1.18 6.23
C GLN A 136 -24.83 2.04 7.31
N LEU A 137 -24.93 3.35 7.07
CA LEU A 137 -25.64 4.25 7.99
C LEU A 137 -27.14 3.90 8.06
N ASN A 138 -27.80 3.69 6.91
CA ASN A 138 -29.21 3.29 6.87
C ASN A 138 -29.45 1.92 7.56
N GLU A 139 -28.51 0.99 7.43
CA GLU A 139 -28.56 -0.29 8.16
C GLU A 139 -28.41 -0.09 9.67
N ALA A 140 -27.56 0.82 10.10
CA ALA A 140 -27.38 1.13 11.52
C ALA A 140 -28.65 1.74 12.13
N ASP A 141 -29.41 2.52 11.37
CA ASP A 141 -30.69 3.10 11.82
C ASP A 141 -31.81 2.07 11.90
N THR A 142 -31.77 1.04 11.07
CA THR A 142 -32.85 0.06 10.96
C THR A 142 -32.56 -1.27 11.68
N ASN A 143 -31.29 -1.60 11.96
CA ASN A 143 -30.86 -2.82 12.61
C ASN A 143 -30.44 -2.59 14.07
N PRO A 144 -31.22 -3.06 15.07
CA PRO A 144 -30.91 -2.81 16.49
C PRO A 144 -29.53 -3.35 16.93
N ALA A 145 -29.04 -4.44 16.32
CA ALA A 145 -27.74 -5.00 16.68
C ALA A 145 -26.60 -4.06 16.25
N ILE A 146 -26.68 -3.47 15.06
CA ILE A 146 -25.71 -2.51 14.53
C ILE A 146 -25.82 -1.20 15.31
N SER A 147 -27.03 -0.71 15.57
CA SER A 147 -27.29 0.48 16.38
C SER A 147 -26.69 0.37 17.79
N ASN A 148 -26.85 -0.78 18.45
CA ASN A 148 -26.26 -1.05 19.75
C ASN A 148 -24.71 -1.05 19.70
N LEU A 149 -24.13 -1.60 18.62
CA LEU A 149 -22.68 -1.60 18.41
C LEU A 149 -22.16 -0.16 18.21
N CYS A 150 -22.82 0.64 17.39
CA CYS A 150 -22.50 2.06 17.21
C CYS A 150 -22.55 2.85 18.51
N ASN A 151 -23.61 2.62 19.32
CA ASN A 151 -23.74 3.28 20.62
C ASN A 151 -22.65 2.86 21.61
N LYS A 152 -22.22 1.59 21.58
CA LYS A 152 -21.12 1.07 22.41
C LYS A 152 -19.80 1.80 22.18
N TYR A 153 -19.53 2.20 20.93
CA TYR A 153 -18.29 2.86 20.54
C TYR A 153 -18.44 4.38 20.35
N LYS A 154 -19.58 4.94 20.73
CA LYS A 154 -19.80 6.39 20.67
C LYS A 154 -18.86 7.11 21.63
N CYS A 155 -18.09 8.06 21.11
CA CYS A 155 -17.14 8.87 21.88
C CYS A 155 -16.94 10.22 21.19
N ASP A 156 -16.45 11.22 21.96
CA ASP A 156 -16.19 12.55 21.41
C ASP A 156 -14.93 12.59 20.53
N VAL A 157 -13.94 11.72 20.83
CA VAL A 157 -12.69 11.60 20.08
C VAL A 157 -12.36 10.12 19.94
N ALA A 158 -12.08 9.67 18.72
CA ALA A 158 -11.67 8.30 18.42
C ALA A 158 -10.34 8.26 17.69
N PHE A 159 -9.50 7.28 18.03
CA PHE A 159 -8.37 6.85 17.23
C PHE A 159 -8.62 5.43 16.73
N VAL A 160 -8.55 5.25 15.41
CA VAL A 160 -8.67 3.94 14.77
C VAL A 160 -7.39 3.66 14.00
N GLY A 161 -6.62 2.67 14.44
CA GLY A 161 -5.35 2.34 13.83
C GLY A 161 -4.62 1.20 14.54
N SER A 162 -3.47 0.80 14.00
CA SER A 162 -2.57 -0.16 14.62
C SER A 162 -1.60 0.56 15.57
N MET A 163 -1.23 -0.11 16.66
CA MET A 163 -0.15 0.35 17.55
C MET A 163 1.25 0.00 17.01
N TYR A 164 1.33 -0.72 15.89
CA TYR A 164 2.59 -1.19 15.26
C TYR A 164 3.54 -1.93 16.21
N ASN A 165 2.99 -2.59 17.24
CA ASN A 165 3.72 -3.39 18.22
C ASN A 165 3.66 -4.91 17.93
N GLU A 166 3.40 -5.28 16.70
CA GLU A 166 3.27 -6.66 16.25
C GLU A 166 4.66 -7.34 16.16
N LYS A 167 4.68 -8.69 16.28
CA LYS A 167 5.91 -9.50 16.22
C LYS A 167 6.76 -9.33 14.94
N HIS A 168 6.22 -8.69 13.92
CA HIS A 168 6.88 -8.45 12.63
C HIS A 168 7.25 -6.98 12.39
N ASN A 169 7.26 -6.18 13.45
CA ASN A 169 7.76 -4.81 13.41
C ASN A 169 9.18 -4.79 12.81
N LEU A 170 9.42 -3.87 11.87
CA LEU A 170 10.72 -3.76 11.19
C LEU A 170 11.84 -3.44 12.19
N PHE A 171 11.55 -2.65 13.24
CA PHE A 171 12.50 -2.34 14.29
C PHE A 171 12.92 -3.59 15.07
N ASP A 172 12.00 -4.51 15.37
CA ASP A 172 12.29 -5.77 16.04
C ASP A 172 13.13 -6.74 15.19
N ARG A 173 13.26 -6.49 13.89
CA ARG A 173 14.14 -7.25 12.99
C ARG A 173 15.60 -6.82 13.06
N LEU A 174 15.87 -5.63 13.56
CA LEU A 174 17.20 -5.11 13.80
C LEU A 174 17.81 -5.79 15.05
N LYS A 175 18.02 -7.12 14.97
CA LYS A 175 18.61 -7.93 16.04
C LYS A 175 20.11 -8.03 15.82
N ASN A 176 20.84 -8.17 16.94
CA ASN A 176 22.29 -8.34 16.94
C ASN A 176 23.10 -7.15 16.43
N LEU A 177 22.53 -5.94 16.54
CA LEU A 177 23.30 -4.73 16.27
C LEU A 177 24.46 -4.58 17.26
N PRO A 178 25.62 -4.05 16.82
CA PRO A 178 26.67 -3.64 17.74
C PRO A 178 26.13 -2.70 18.82
N PRO A 179 26.59 -2.81 20.09
CA PRO A 179 26.08 -1.98 21.21
C PRO A 179 26.12 -0.47 20.93
N TYR A 180 27.14 0.00 20.20
CA TYR A 180 27.25 1.39 19.79
C TYR A 180 26.10 1.80 18.84
N VAL A 181 25.80 0.97 17.82
CA VAL A 181 24.74 1.22 16.84
C VAL A 181 23.38 1.23 17.51
N SER A 182 23.10 0.23 18.35
CA SER A 182 21.84 0.16 19.12
C SER A 182 21.66 1.40 19.99
N GLY A 183 22.68 1.77 20.77
CA GLY A 183 22.60 2.94 21.64
C GLY A 183 22.46 4.26 20.88
N TYR A 184 23.08 4.37 19.70
CA TYR A 184 22.95 5.52 18.84
C TYR A 184 21.52 5.67 18.28
N LEU A 185 20.93 4.57 17.77
CA LEU A 185 19.55 4.56 17.26
C LEU A 185 18.55 4.84 18.37
N ASP A 186 18.71 4.23 19.55
CA ASP A 186 17.87 4.51 20.71
C ASP A 186 17.92 5.98 21.10
N GLY A 187 19.12 6.59 21.09
CA GLY A 187 19.31 8.01 21.37
C GLY A 187 18.56 8.93 20.40
N ILE A 188 18.62 8.62 19.09
CA ILE A 188 17.90 9.38 18.06
C ILE A 188 16.39 9.24 18.25
N ILE A 189 15.89 8.02 18.48
CA ILE A 189 14.46 7.75 18.70
C ILE A 189 13.97 8.52 19.94
N GLN A 190 14.71 8.46 21.05
CA GLN A 190 14.34 9.21 22.26
C GLN A 190 14.36 10.72 22.06
N ALA A 191 15.27 11.24 21.22
CA ALA A 191 15.28 12.65 20.86
C ALA A 191 14.06 13.00 19.99
N GLN A 192 13.76 12.20 18.98
CA GLN A 192 12.61 12.43 18.09
C GLN A 192 11.27 12.40 18.84
N LEU A 193 11.12 11.52 19.83
CA LEU A 193 9.91 11.46 20.66
C LEU A 193 9.63 12.76 21.46
N LYS A 194 10.64 13.60 21.64
CA LYS A 194 10.53 14.91 22.34
C LYS A 194 10.32 16.08 21.38
N VAL A 195 10.45 15.86 20.06
CA VAL A 195 10.31 16.91 19.05
C VAL A 195 9.09 16.60 18.19
N TYR A 196 8.07 17.44 18.31
CA TYR A 196 6.85 17.34 17.52
C TYR A 196 6.89 18.27 16.31
N GLY A 197 6.38 17.79 15.17
CA GLY A 197 6.24 18.59 13.94
C GLY A 197 7.50 18.72 13.08
N TYR A 198 8.62 18.10 13.48
CA TYR A 198 9.84 18.04 12.68
C TYR A 198 10.48 16.65 12.76
N TYR A 199 10.61 16.00 11.62
CA TYR A 199 11.24 14.67 11.49
C TYR A 199 12.70 14.85 11.08
N PHE A 200 13.63 14.42 11.94
CA PHE A 200 15.06 14.61 11.74
C PHE A 200 15.88 13.32 11.80
N ILE A 201 15.25 12.16 11.93
CA ILE A 201 15.97 10.88 12.09
C ILE A 201 16.95 10.67 10.93
N GLU A 202 16.51 10.90 9.69
CA GLU A 202 17.34 10.71 8.50
C GLU A 202 18.58 11.64 8.46
N GLU A 203 18.45 12.85 9.00
CA GLU A 203 19.54 13.82 9.05
C GLU A 203 20.65 13.40 10.03
N LEU A 204 20.32 12.58 11.02
CA LEU A 204 21.24 12.12 12.05
C LEU A 204 21.80 10.72 11.79
N ILE A 205 21.20 9.93 10.90
CA ILE A 205 21.74 8.61 10.57
C ILE A 205 23.00 8.77 9.73
N LYS A 206 24.14 8.40 10.31
CA LYS A 206 25.44 8.47 9.64
C LYS A 206 25.70 7.23 8.79
N PRO A 207 26.56 7.33 7.74
CA PRO A 207 26.89 6.18 6.89
C PRO A 207 27.41 4.96 7.64
N ASP A 208 28.23 5.14 8.65
CA ASP A 208 28.75 4.05 9.50
C ASP A 208 27.67 3.31 10.30
N ILE A 209 26.55 3.99 10.59
CA ILE A 209 25.38 3.36 11.22
C ILE A 209 24.56 2.56 10.19
N ILE A 210 24.52 3.01 8.93
CA ILE A 210 23.80 2.30 7.85
C ILE A 210 24.56 1.03 7.46
N ASP A 211 25.89 1.08 7.47
CA ASP A 211 26.76 -0.01 7.02
C ASP A 211 26.92 -1.13 8.09
N ALA A 212 26.52 -0.88 9.32
CA ALA A 212 26.62 -1.82 10.45
C ALA A 212 25.41 -2.74 10.60
#